data_6a8e2ab89cd46331a46676828b796bbc
#
_entry.id   6a8e2ab89cd46331a46676828b796bbc
#
_cell.length_a   1.000
_cell.length_b   1.000
_cell.length_c   1.000
_cell.angle_alpha   90.00
_cell.angle_beta   90.00
_cell.angle_gamma   90.00
#
_symmetry.space_group_name_H-M   'P 1'
#
loop_
_entity.id
_entity.type
_entity.pdbx_description
1 polymer ?
#
loop_
_entity_poly.entity_id
_entity_poly.type
_entity_poly.pdbx_seq_one_letter_code
_entity_poly.pdbx_strand_id
1 'polypeptide(L)'
;GFSGYTLYVSTRKPCDDVLKYSIGRFDSNFGISEDYFKEQLLEAESIWEKEIGRNIFVYSEDSDFVVNLIYDERQRATSEKRRAEYGLSGSEKILRELDLQFASMKKGYEEEIENQNAKVESFENRQQKYVKDAEYWNARGGAPQFEYNDLQREGEFLKEEASTLNRDAGYLRDKAKELNILLAKRNQAAQDYNKLVASYNKEFGEGMEFN
;
A
#
# COMPACT_ATOMS: atom_id res chain seq x y z
N GLY A 1 -27.05 -33.43 -78.62
CA GLY A 1 -25.80 -33.11 -78.02
C GLY A 1 -26.02 -32.57 -76.58
N PHE A 2 -25.77 -33.39 -75.55
CA PHE A 2 -25.72 -32.89 -74.18
C PHE A 2 -24.32 -32.35 -73.92
N SER A 3 -24.20 -31.03 -73.70
CA SER A 3 -22.97 -30.37 -73.30
C SER A 3 -22.87 -30.54 -71.82
N GLY A 4 -21.92 -31.38 -71.36
CA GLY A 4 -21.64 -31.58 -69.92
C GLY A 4 -20.89 -30.38 -69.36
N TYR A 5 -21.53 -29.58 -68.54
CA TYR A 5 -20.86 -28.61 -67.70
C TYR A 5 -20.23 -29.36 -66.53
N THR A 6 -18.95 -29.59 -66.57
CA THR A 6 -18.18 -30.09 -65.43
C THR A 6 -18.07 -28.95 -64.43
N LEU A 7 -18.87 -29.00 -63.36
CA LEU A 7 -18.70 -28.13 -62.17
C LEU A 7 -17.39 -28.49 -61.46
N TYR A 8 -16.39 -27.65 -61.66
CA TYR A 8 -15.14 -27.74 -60.93
C TYR A 8 -15.42 -27.24 -59.47
N VAL A 9 -15.88 -28.17 -58.63
CA VAL A 9 -15.99 -27.89 -57.21
C VAL A 9 -14.57 -27.88 -56.69
N SER A 10 -14.08 -26.69 -56.36
CA SER A 10 -12.80 -26.54 -55.67
C SER A 10 -12.87 -27.31 -54.33
N THR A 11 -12.14 -28.40 -54.21
CA THR A 11 -12.05 -29.24 -53.02
C THR A 11 -11.06 -28.71 -52.00
N ARG A 12 -10.62 -27.45 -52.14
CA ARG A 12 -9.76 -26.80 -51.12
C ARG A 12 -10.57 -26.57 -49.86
N LYS A 13 -10.17 -27.24 -48.79
CA LYS A 13 -10.71 -26.96 -47.47
C LYS A 13 -10.28 -25.58 -47.04
N PRO A 14 -11.12 -24.82 -46.35
CA PRO A 14 -10.68 -23.60 -45.71
C PRO A 14 -9.48 -23.92 -44.82
N CYS A 15 -8.43 -23.10 -44.88
CA CYS A 15 -7.17 -23.24 -44.11
C CYS A 15 -6.17 -24.30 -44.63
N ASP A 16 -6.30 -24.81 -45.87
CA ASP A 16 -5.26 -25.70 -46.45
C ASP A 16 -4.00 -24.92 -46.87
N ASP A 17 -4.13 -23.65 -47.22
CA ASP A 17 -3.02 -22.79 -47.60
C ASP A 17 -2.43 -22.06 -46.37
N VAL A 18 -1.11 -21.89 -46.34
CA VAL A 18 -0.42 -21.10 -45.32
C VAL A 18 -0.76 -19.63 -45.52
N LEU A 19 -1.25 -18.96 -44.49
CA LEU A 19 -1.54 -17.54 -44.50
C LEU A 19 -0.25 -16.75 -44.28
N LYS A 20 0.16 -16.03 -45.33
CA LYS A 20 1.25 -15.05 -45.19
C LYS A 20 0.71 -13.78 -44.56
N TYR A 21 1.48 -13.15 -43.69
CA TYR A 21 1.12 -11.85 -43.11
C TYR A 21 2.34 -10.93 -43.01
N SER A 22 2.07 -9.63 -42.99
CA SER A 22 3.06 -8.59 -42.73
C SER A 22 2.63 -7.72 -41.53
N ILE A 23 3.57 -6.95 -40.97
CA ILE A 23 3.26 -5.90 -40.01
C ILE A 23 3.01 -4.61 -40.79
N GLY A 24 1.84 -4.00 -40.57
CA GLY A 24 1.47 -2.72 -41.15
C GLY A 24 1.70 -1.56 -40.19
N ARG A 25 0.61 -0.96 -39.73
CA ARG A 25 0.69 0.14 -38.77
C ARG A 25 1.12 -0.38 -37.41
N PHE A 26 2.24 0.15 -36.91
CA PHE A 26 2.72 -0.09 -35.56
C PHE A 26 2.64 1.22 -34.75
N ASP A 27 1.90 1.21 -33.65
CA ASP A 27 1.73 2.39 -32.80
C ASP A 27 2.61 2.28 -31.55
N SER A 28 3.63 3.15 -31.47
CA SER A 28 4.60 3.17 -30.36
C SER A 28 4.01 3.57 -29.00
N ASN A 29 2.76 4.07 -28.95
CA ASN A 29 2.07 4.39 -27.70
C ASN A 29 1.80 3.17 -26.80
N PHE A 30 1.95 1.94 -27.32
CA PHE A 30 1.95 0.74 -26.50
C PHE A 30 3.20 0.59 -25.61
N GLY A 31 4.25 1.37 -25.86
CA GLY A 31 5.50 1.34 -25.08
C GLY A 31 6.35 0.08 -25.30
N ILE A 32 6.14 -0.61 -26.43
CA ILE A 32 6.94 -1.76 -26.85
C ILE A 32 7.66 -1.43 -28.16
N SER A 33 8.70 -2.20 -28.51
CA SER A 33 9.35 -2.10 -29.83
C SER A 33 8.61 -2.93 -30.89
N GLU A 34 8.80 -2.58 -32.15
CA GLU A 34 8.27 -3.36 -33.28
C GLU A 34 8.87 -4.77 -33.32
N ASP A 35 10.16 -4.92 -32.99
CA ASP A 35 10.82 -6.23 -32.88
C ASP A 35 10.15 -7.10 -31.81
N TYR A 36 9.88 -6.54 -30.64
CA TYR A 36 9.15 -7.27 -29.60
C TYR A 36 7.75 -7.67 -30.05
N PHE A 37 7.03 -6.78 -30.76
CA PHE A 37 5.72 -7.11 -31.33
C PHE A 37 5.81 -8.26 -32.33
N LYS A 38 6.83 -8.26 -33.18
CA LYS A 38 7.11 -9.35 -34.14
C LYS A 38 7.38 -10.67 -33.44
N GLU A 39 8.18 -10.66 -32.37
CA GLU A 39 8.42 -11.85 -31.53
C GLU A 39 7.13 -12.41 -30.93
N GLN A 40 6.24 -11.54 -30.45
CA GLN A 40 4.95 -11.95 -29.91
C GLN A 40 4.01 -12.56 -30.97
N LEU A 41 4.06 -12.08 -32.21
CA LEU A 41 3.33 -12.68 -33.32
C LEU A 41 3.85 -14.07 -33.63
N LEU A 42 5.18 -14.27 -33.67
CA LEU A 42 5.79 -15.58 -33.89
C LEU A 42 5.47 -16.57 -32.75
N GLU A 43 5.40 -16.09 -31.51
CA GLU A 43 4.96 -16.92 -30.39
C GLU A 43 3.48 -17.32 -30.54
N ALA A 44 2.61 -16.40 -30.93
CA ALA A 44 1.21 -16.69 -31.20
C ALA A 44 1.02 -17.70 -32.33
N GLU A 45 1.80 -17.61 -33.43
CA GLU A 45 1.84 -18.63 -34.47
C GLU A 45 2.13 -20.02 -33.91
N SER A 46 3.19 -20.12 -33.10
CA SER A 46 3.64 -21.39 -32.55
C SER A 46 2.59 -22.07 -31.68
N ILE A 47 1.77 -21.28 -30.94
CA ILE A 47 0.66 -21.79 -30.13
C ILE A 47 -0.39 -22.48 -31.01
N TRP A 48 -0.81 -21.83 -32.11
CA TRP A 48 -1.79 -22.39 -33.02
C TRP A 48 -1.26 -23.57 -33.79
N GLU A 49 -0.03 -23.47 -34.31
CA GLU A 49 0.60 -24.49 -35.16
C GLU A 49 0.88 -25.77 -34.39
N LYS A 50 1.23 -25.67 -33.11
CA LYS A 50 1.43 -26.83 -32.22
C LYS A 50 0.15 -27.64 -32.07
N GLU A 51 -0.99 -26.97 -31.87
CA GLU A 51 -2.28 -27.67 -31.75
C GLU A 51 -2.78 -28.30 -33.06
N ILE A 52 -2.48 -27.65 -34.16
CA ILE A 52 -2.92 -28.11 -35.49
C ILE A 52 -1.94 -29.13 -36.12
N GLY A 53 -0.70 -29.14 -35.64
CA GLY A 53 0.38 -30.05 -36.09
C GLY A 53 0.96 -29.68 -37.46
N ARG A 54 0.78 -28.44 -37.94
CA ARG A 54 1.37 -27.92 -39.18
C ARG A 54 1.47 -26.41 -39.17
N ASN A 55 2.36 -25.85 -39.99
CA ASN A 55 2.47 -24.41 -40.20
C ASN A 55 1.23 -23.90 -40.93
N ILE A 56 0.58 -22.88 -40.38
CA ILE A 56 -0.59 -22.20 -40.94
C ILE A 56 -0.40 -20.70 -41.12
N PHE A 57 0.64 -20.11 -40.46
CA PHE A 57 1.02 -18.73 -40.61
C PHE A 57 2.48 -18.59 -41.03
N VAL A 58 2.82 -17.55 -41.75
CA VAL A 58 4.21 -17.20 -42.11
C VAL A 58 4.33 -15.68 -42.23
N TYR A 59 5.26 -15.09 -41.51
CA TYR A 59 5.62 -13.69 -41.70
C TYR A 59 6.29 -13.48 -43.05
N SER A 60 5.79 -12.50 -43.85
CA SER A 60 6.35 -12.11 -45.14
C SER A 60 6.09 -10.62 -45.38
N GLU A 61 7.15 -9.83 -45.57
CA GLU A 61 7.07 -8.39 -45.76
C GLU A 61 6.19 -7.98 -46.96
N ASP A 62 6.11 -8.85 -47.97
CA ASP A 62 5.35 -8.61 -49.21
C ASP A 62 3.89 -9.11 -49.13
N SER A 63 3.38 -9.41 -47.93
CA SER A 63 2.01 -9.92 -47.81
C SER A 63 0.96 -8.82 -47.79
N ASP A 64 -0.13 -9.02 -48.54
CA ASP A 64 -1.30 -8.15 -48.52
C ASP A 64 -2.15 -8.29 -47.25
N PHE A 65 -1.99 -9.38 -46.50
CA PHE A 65 -2.65 -9.54 -45.21
C PHE A 65 -1.81 -8.88 -44.12
N VAL A 66 -2.34 -7.78 -43.60
CA VAL A 66 -1.59 -6.87 -42.72
C VAL A 66 -2.10 -6.94 -41.29
N VAL A 67 -1.21 -7.23 -40.36
CA VAL A 67 -1.47 -7.13 -38.89
C VAL A 67 -1.10 -5.74 -38.42
N ASN A 68 -2.06 -5.03 -37.85
CA ASN A 68 -1.85 -3.69 -37.33
C ASN A 68 -1.93 -3.67 -35.82
N LEU A 69 -0.99 -2.97 -35.17
CA LEU A 69 -1.07 -2.60 -33.75
C LEU A 69 -1.52 -1.15 -33.64
N ILE A 70 -2.79 -0.94 -33.30
CA ILE A 70 -3.42 0.38 -33.29
C ILE A 70 -3.77 0.77 -31.86
N TYR A 71 -3.20 1.89 -31.39
CA TYR A 71 -3.54 2.50 -30.10
C TYR A 71 -4.70 3.48 -30.31
N ASP A 72 -5.90 2.97 -30.12
CA ASP A 72 -7.14 3.75 -30.27
C ASP A 72 -7.61 4.34 -28.92
N GLU A 73 -8.74 5.05 -28.98
CA GLU A 73 -9.41 5.65 -27.81
C GLU A 73 -9.70 4.61 -26.70
N ARG A 74 -10.04 3.39 -27.08
CA ARG A 74 -10.38 2.31 -26.12
C ARG A 74 -9.14 1.83 -25.39
N GLN A 75 -8.02 1.70 -26.10
CA GLN A 75 -6.73 1.34 -25.52
C GLN A 75 -6.24 2.42 -24.56
N ARG A 76 -6.40 3.71 -24.95
CA ARG A 76 -6.09 4.83 -24.09
C ARG A 76 -6.91 4.79 -22.81
N ALA A 77 -8.24 4.70 -22.91
CA ALA A 77 -9.15 4.64 -21.77
C ALA A 77 -8.83 3.43 -20.85
N THR A 78 -8.55 2.26 -21.44
CA THR A 78 -8.14 1.06 -20.68
C THR A 78 -6.84 1.29 -19.91
N SER A 79 -5.85 1.93 -20.57
CA SER A 79 -4.55 2.21 -19.95
C SER A 79 -4.66 3.25 -18.83
N GLU A 80 -5.48 4.28 -19.01
CA GLU A 80 -5.77 5.31 -18.00
C GLU A 80 -6.49 4.71 -16.79
N LYS A 81 -7.52 3.90 -17.03
CA LYS A 81 -8.22 3.17 -15.97
C LYS A 81 -7.27 2.29 -15.15
N ARG A 82 -6.43 1.50 -15.82
CA ARG A 82 -5.44 0.64 -15.15
C ARG A 82 -4.44 1.44 -14.31
N ARG A 83 -3.97 2.59 -14.82
CA ARG A 83 -3.10 3.50 -14.06
C ARG A 83 -3.79 4.03 -12.80
N ALA A 84 -5.05 4.43 -12.92
CA ALA A 84 -5.85 4.90 -11.79
C ALA A 84 -6.05 3.79 -10.75
N GLU A 85 -6.33 2.55 -11.18
CA GLU A 85 -6.45 1.38 -10.30
C GLU A 85 -5.13 1.08 -9.54
N TYR A 86 -3.98 1.15 -10.21
CA TYR A 86 -2.68 1.01 -9.55
C TYR A 86 -2.43 2.13 -8.53
N GLY A 87 -2.81 3.37 -8.86
CA GLY A 87 -2.71 4.50 -7.95
C GLY A 87 -3.56 4.31 -6.69
N LEU A 88 -4.80 3.86 -6.86
CA LEU A 88 -5.71 3.53 -5.75
C LEU A 88 -5.14 2.43 -4.86
N SER A 89 -4.70 1.32 -5.45
CA SER A 89 -4.12 0.19 -4.71
C SER A 89 -2.86 0.60 -3.93
N GLY A 90 -1.99 1.41 -4.53
CA GLY A 90 -0.81 1.96 -3.86
C GLY A 90 -1.15 2.84 -2.68
N SER A 91 -2.12 3.76 -2.85
CA SER A 91 -2.57 4.66 -1.78
C SER A 91 -3.30 3.92 -0.66
N GLU A 92 -4.11 2.91 -0.98
CA GLU A 92 -4.76 2.05 0.01
C GLU A 92 -3.73 1.31 0.87
N LYS A 93 -2.68 0.78 0.25
CA LYS A 93 -1.59 0.10 0.97
C LYS A 93 -0.90 1.04 1.96
N ILE A 94 -0.55 2.25 1.52
CA ILE A 94 0.06 3.27 2.37
C ILE A 94 -0.84 3.61 3.56
N LEU A 95 -2.13 3.83 3.31
CA LEU A 95 -3.10 4.14 4.37
C LEU A 95 -3.19 3.00 5.38
N ARG A 96 -3.26 1.76 4.93
CA ARG A 96 -3.30 0.57 5.79
C ARG A 96 -2.04 0.43 6.65
N GLU A 97 -0.87 0.70 6.08
CA GLU A 97 0.39 0.67 6.83
C GLU A 97 0.41 1.75 7.92
N LEU A 98 -0.06 2.97 7.63
CA LEU A 98 -0.17 4.05 8.60
C LEU A 98 -1.20 3.75 9.70
N ASP A 99 -2.32 3.10 9.36
CA ASP A 99 -3.32 2.64 10.33
C ASP A 99 -2.72 1.64 11.33
N LEU A 100 -1.97 0.66 10.84
CA LEU A 100 -1.31 -0.34 11.69
C LEU A 100 -0.24 0.29 12.59
N GLN A 101 0.58 1.19 12.04
CA GLN A 101 1.60 1.91 12.81
C GLN A 101 0.97 2.77 13.90
N PHE A 102 -0.08 3.52 13.56
CA PHE A 102 -0.79 4.36 14.52
C PHE A 102 -1.43 3.54 15.64
N ALA A 103 -2.12 2.45 15.30
CA ALA A 103 -2.76 1.58 16.29
C ALA A 103 -1.74 0.95 17.23
N SER A 104 -0.60 0.47 16.73
CA SER A 104 0.48 -0.11 17.52
C SER A 104 1.12 0.93 18.46
N MET A 105 1.47 2.12 17.92
CA MET A 105 2.09 3.20 18.71
C MET A 105 1.13 3.73 19.77
N LYS A 106 -0.15 3.90 19.42
CA LYS A 106 -1.19 4.35 20.36
C LYS A 106 -1.33 3.38 21.53
N LYS A 107 -1.43 2.07 21.25
CA LYS A 107 -1.54 1.04 22.29
C LYS A 107 -0.34 1.07 23.23
N GLY A 108 0.88 1.11 22.69
CA GLY A 108 2.09 1.19 23.51
C GLY A 108 2.16 2.47 24.37
N TYR A 109 1.72 3.59 23.81
CA TYR A 109 1.64 4.86 24.56
C TYR A 109 0.61 4.80 25.71
N GLU A 110 -0.56 4.21 25.47
CA GLU A 110 -1.60 4.05 26.51
C GLU A 110 -1.12 3.15 27.65
N GLU A 111 -0.44 2.04 27.35
CA GLU A 111 0.17 1.15 28.34
C GLU A 111 1.26 1.86 29.18
N GLU A 112 2.09 2.69 28.54
CA GLU A 112 3.12 3.46 29.26
C GLU A 112 2.52 4.57 30.15
N ILE A 113 1.45 5.24 29.69
CA ILE A 113 0.70 6.21 30.51
C ILE A 113 0.12 5.52 31.76
N GLU A 114 -0.51 4.37 31.62
CA GLU A 114 -1.09 3.60 32.71
C GLU A 114 0.01 3.23 33.75
N ASN A 115 1.15 2.74 33.28
CA ASN A 115 2.29 2.41 34.12
C ASN A 115 2.86 3.65 34.85
N GLN A 116 2.98 4.77 34.13
CA GLN A 116 3.43 6.02 34.71
C GLN A 116 2.48 6.52 35.80
N ASN A 117 1.17 6.45 35.57
CA ASN A 117 0.16 6.85 36.57
C ASN A 117 0.26 6.00 37.83
N ALA A 118 0.44 4.67 37.71
CA ALA A 118 0.63 3.79 38.85
C ALA A 118 1.89 4.12 39.66
N LYS A 119 2.99 4.47 38.98
CA LYS A 119 4.23 4.92 39.66
C LYS A 119 4.01 6.25 40.39
N VAL A 120 3.32 7.21 39.78
CA VAL A 120 3.00 8.50 40.40
C VAL A 120 2.15 8.30 41.65
N GLU A 121 1.10 7.48 41.59
CA GLU A 121 0.25 7.16 42.73
C GLU A 121 1.06 6.54 43.90
N SER A 122 1.93 5.58 43.58
CA SER A 122 2.83 4.96 44.56
C SER A 122 3.76 5.99 45.22
N PHE A 123 4.35 6.87 44.42
CA PHE A 123 5.22 7.96 44.89
C PHE A 123 4.45 8.92 45.78
N GLU A 124 3.25 9.37 45.42
CA GLU A 124 2.43 10.28 46.20
C GLU A 124 2.07 9.66 47.57
N ASN A 125 1.69 8.39 47.64
CA ASN A 125 1.39 7.68 48.86
C ASN A 125 2.61 7.61 49.78
N ARG A 126 3.80 7.34 49.27
CA ARG A 126 5.06 7.31 50.01
C ARG A 126 5.45 8.71 50.50
N GLN A 127 5.31 9.71 49.64
CA GLN A 127 5.59 11.10 50.01
C GLN A 127 4.68 11.58 51.16
N GLN A 128 3.38 11.25 51.09
CA GLN A 128 2.44 11.60 52.15
C GLN A 128 2.81 10.92 53.47
N LYS A 129 3.25 9.65 53.43
CA LYS A 129 3.73 8.94 54.64
C LYS A 129 4.97 9.61 55.20
N TYR A 130 5.95 9.90 54.36
CA TYR A 130 7.18 10.59 54.74
C TYR A 130 6.90 11.94 55.45
N VAL A 131 6.00 12.74 54.89
CA VAL A 131 5.62 14.03 55.47
C VAL A 131 4.99 13.83 56.86
N LYS A 132 4.04 12.88 57.01
CA LYS A 132 3.40 12.57 58.30
C LYS A 132 4.40 12.09 59.31
N ASP A 133 5.35 11.25 58.95
CA ASP A 133 6.39 10.72 59.87
C ASP A 133 7.35 11.85 60.27
N ALA A 134 7.73 12.73 59.35
CA ALA A 134 8.56 13.89 59.65
C ALA A 134 7.84 14.90 60.58
N GLU A 135 6.58 15.20 60.33
CA GLU A 135 5.76 16.07 61.22
C GLU A 135 5.60 15.48 62.61
N TYR A 136 5.35 14.14 62.70
CA TYR A 136 5.23 13.43 63.97
C TYR A 136 6.48 13.58 64.82
N TRP A 137 7.67 13.41 64.26
CA TRP A 137 8.92 13.51 65.00
C TRP A 137 9.31 14.97 65.32
N ASN A 138 9.05 15.90 64.40
CA ASN A 138 9.28 17.33 64.64
C ASN A 138 8.46 17.84 65.82
N ALA A 139 7.22 17.44 65.96
CA ALA A 139 6.35 17.82 67.06
C ALA A 139 6.84 17.29 68.41
N ARG A 140 7.74 16.29 68.40
CA ARG A 140 8.33 15.69 69.67
C ARG A 140 9.74 16.15 69.94
N GLY A 141 10.23 17.16 69.23
CA GLY A 141 11.57 17.72 69.49
C GLY A 141 12.68 16.98 68.76
N GLY A 142 12.31 16.11 67.75
CA GLY A 142 13.24 15.38 66.93
C GLY A 142 13.05 13.87 66.97
N ALA A 143 13.54 13.17 65.91
CA ALA A 143 13.54 11.73 65.90
C ALA A 143 14.74 11.10 66.57
N PRO A 144 14.62 9.90 67.18
CA PRO A 144 15.78 9.10 67.57
C PRO A 144 16.69 8.84 66.37
N GLN A 145 17.97 8.54 66.61
CA GLN A 145 18.98 8.45 65.53
C GLN A 145 18.63 7.44 64.49
N PHE A 146 17.99 6.34 64.87
CA PHE A 146 17.60 5.29 63.84
C PHE A 146 16.50 5.81 62.90
N GLU A 147 15.43 6.37 63.47
CA GLU A 147 14.29 6.94 62.73
C GLU A 147 14.71 8.17 61.91
N TYR A 148 15.64 8.97 62.41
CA TYR A 148 16.23 10.08 61.71
C TYR A 148 16.97 9.60 60.47
N ASN A 149 17.79 8.53 60.55
CA ASN A 149 18.52 7.97 59.47
C ASN A 149 17.57 7.35 58.40
N ASP A 150 16.46 6.73 58.83
CA ASP A 150 15.44 6.18 57.95
C ASP A 150 14.71 7.27 57.17
N LEU A 151 14.31 8.35 57.85
CA LEU A 151 13.72 9.53 57.18
C LEU A 151 14.69 10.18 56.19
N GLN A 152 15.97 10.29 56.51
CA GLN A 152 16.96 10.81 55.58
C GLN A 152 17.05 9.95 54.32
N ARG A 153 17.17 8.63 54.45
CA ARG A 153 17.21 7.70 53.32
C ARG A 153 15.95 7.75 52.47
N GLU A 154 14.80 7.80 53.11
CA GLU A 154 13.52 7.90 52.42
C GLU A 154 13.39 9.23 51.66
N GLY A 155 13.84 10.35 52.26
CA GLY A 155 13.87 11.65 51.61
C GLY A 155 14.76 11.69 50.36
N GLU A 156 15.95 11.07 50.45
CA GLU A 156 16.87 10.93 49.30
C GLU A 156 16.24 10.06 48.19
N PHE A 157 15.64 8.93 48.56
CA PHE A 157 14.97 8.05 47.63
C PHE A 157 13.80 8.74 46.92
N LEU A 158 12.94 9.45 47.64
CA LEU A 158 11.84 10.23 47.07
C LEU A 158 12.33 11.30 46.11
N LYS A 159 13.45 11.94 46.40
CA LYS A 159 14.06 12.94 45.50
C LYS A 159 14.54 12.32 44.18
N GLU A 160 15.18 11.16 44.24
CA GLU A 160 15.63 10.42 43.03
C GLU A 160 14.43 9.91 42.22
N GLU A 161 13.41 9.38 42.91
CA GLU A 161 12.18 8.90 42.27
C GLU A 161 11.43 10.04 41.58
N ALA A 162 11.29 11.22 42.20
CA ALA A 162 10.70 12.40 41.59
C ALA A 162 11.44 12.83 40.32
N SER A 163 12.78 12.79 40.34
CA SER A 163 13.60 13.09 39.16
C SER A 163 13.33 12.10 38.04
N THR A 164 13.21 10.82 38.37
CA THR A 164 12.90 9.76 37.36
C THR A 164 11.50 9.92 36.78
N LEU A 165 10.48 10.17 37.63
CA LEU A 165 9.12 10.42 37.18
C LEU A 165 9.01 11.64 36.26
N ASN A 166 9.74 12.71 36.54
CA ASN A 166 9.80 13.90 35.68
C ASN A 166 10.43 13.60 34.32
N ARG A 167 11.49 12.79 34.28
CA ARG A 167 12.11 12.35 33.02
C ARG A 167 11.18 11.47 32.21
N ASP A 168 10.52 10.50 32.85
CA ASP A 168 9.55 9.62 32.22
C ASP A 168 8.37 10.43 31.66
N ALA A 169 7.86 11.43 32.38
CA ALA A 169 6.83 12.36 31.91
C ALA A 169 7.30 13.19 30.69
N GLY A 170 8.60 13.55 30.65
CA GLY A 170 9.21 14.19 29.48
C GLY A 170 9.18 13.29 28.26
N TYR A 171 9.62 12.05 28.42
CA TYR A 171 9.60 11.02 27.36
C TYR A 171 8.18 10.77 26.81
N LEU A 172 7.19 10.64 27.71
CA LEU A 172 5.79 10.45 27.29
C LEU A 172 5.23 11.64 26.52
N ARG A 173 5.62 12.87 26.87
CA ARG A 173 5.28 14.07 26.08
C ARG A 173 5.83 14.03 24.67
N ASP A 174 7.06 13.58 24.49
CA ASP A 174 7.67 13.50 23.16
C ASP A 174 7.03 12.38 22.34
N LYS A 175 6.73 11.23 22.95
CA LYS A 175 5.92 10.18 22.32
C LYS A 175 4.53 10.65 21.89
N ALA A 176 3.85 11.45 22.69
CA ALA A 176 2.57 12.06 22.33
C ALA A 176 2.69 12.96 21.09
N LYS A 177 3.79 13.73 20.98
CA LYS A 177 4.04 14.53 19.76
C LYS A 177 4.24 13.66 18.53
N GLU A 178 5.01 12.59 18.64
CA GLU A 178 5.23 11.63 17.55
C GLU A 178 3.92 10.97 17.11
N LEU A 179 3.08 10.56 18.06
CA LEU A 179 1.76 9.99 17.79
C LEU A 179 0.85 10.98 17.05
N ASN A 180 0.87 12.26 17.43
CA ASN A 180 0.11 13.32 16.77
C ASN A 180 0.62 13.57 15.32
N ILE A 181 1.93 13.52 15.11
CA ILE A 181 2.52 13.62 13.76
C ILE A 181 2.08 12.43 12.90
N LEU A 182 2.10 11.22 13.44
CA LEU A 182 1.67 10.02 12.73
C LEU A 182 0.17 10.08 12.42
N LEU A 183 -0.66 10.56 13.35
CA LEU A 183 -2.10 10.78 13.14
C LEU A 183 -2.35 11.79 12.00
N ALA A 184 -1.60 12.88 11.96
CA ALA A 184 -1.71 13.87 10.90
C ALA A 184 -1.35 13.27 9.52
N LYS A 185 -0.26 12.49 9.44
CA LYS A 185 0.13 11.78 8.20
C LYS A 185 -0.95 10.79 7.74
N ARG A 186 -1.48 10.01 8.67
CA ARG A 186 -2.58 9.07 8.40
C ARG A 186 -3.83 9.79 7.86
N ASN A 187 -4.22 10.87 8.51
CA ASN A 187 -5.39 11.66 8.08
C ASN A 187 -5.19 12.28 6.70
N GLN A 188 -3.98 12.75 6.40
CA GLN A 188 -3.64 13.25 5.06
C GLN A 188 -3.72 12.11 4.01
N ALA A 189 -3.15 10.96 4.30
CA ALA A 189 -3.21 9.80 3.40
C ALA A 189 -4.67 9.35 3.15
N ALA A 190 -5.53 9.37 4.18
CA ALA A 190 -6.96 9.06 4.04
C ALA A 190 -7.68 10.07 3.15
N GLN A 191 -7.39 11.37 3.31
CA GLN A 191 -7.95 12.40 2.44
C GLN A 191 -7.52 12.22 0.98
N ASP A 192 -6.24 11.93 0.75
CA ASP A 192 -5.71 11.77 -0.59
C ASP A 192 -6.25 10.49 -1.26
N TYR A 193 -6.38 9.40 -0.52
CA TYR A 193 -7.07 8.19 -0.98
C TYR A 193 -8.53 8.47 -1.37
N ASN A 194 -9.28 9.18 -0.52
CA ASN A 194 -10.67 9.52 -0.80
C ASN A 194 -10.83 10.41 -2.05
N LYS A 195 -9.88 11.34 -2.29
CA LYS A 195 -9.86 12.14 -3.52
C LYS A 195 -9.61 11.27 -4.75
N LEU A 196 -8.69 10.31 -4.67
CA LEU A 196 -8.43 9.37 -5.77
C LEU A 196 -9.65 8.50 -6.05
N VAL A 197 -10.33 7.99 -5.02
CA VAL A 197 -11.59 7.22 -5.16
C VAL A 197 -12.67 8.06 -5.84
N ALA A 198 -12.84 9.31 -5.41
CA ALA A 198 -13.82 10.21 -6.00
C ALA A 198 -13.52 10.52 -7.48
N SER A 199 -12.24 10.75 -7.81
CA SER A 199 -11.81 10.97 -9.20
C SER A 199 -12.02 9.73 -10.06
N TYR A 200 -11.64 8.55 -9.55
CA TYR A 200 -11.87 7.28 -10.24
C TYR A 200 -13.35 7.03 -10.52
N ASN A 201 -14.20 7.20 -9.51
CA ASN A 201 -15.64 7.00 -9.67
C ASN A 201 -16.27 8.00 -10.64
N LYS A 202 -15.79 9.25 -10.67
CA LYS A 202 -16.25 10.26 -11.62
C LYS A 202 -15.85 9.90 -13.07
N GLU A 203 -14.64 9.37 -13.26
CA GLU A 203 -14.10 9.12 -14.59
C GLU A 203 -14.50 7.74 -15.13
N PHE A 204 -14.58 6.73 -14.27
CA PHE A 204 -14.78 5.33 -14.67
C PHE A 204 -15.99 4.65 -14.04
N GLY A 205 -16.70 5.32 -13.10
CA GLY A 205 -17.80 4.73 -12.31
C GLY A 205 -19.16 4.70 -12.99
N GLU A 206 -19.39 5.58 -13.96
CA GLU A 206 -20.56 5.51 -14.84
C GLU A 206 -20.17 4.69 -16.04
N GLY A 207 -20.80 3.53 -16.21
CA GLY A 207 -20.47 2.58 -17.28
C GLY A 207 -20.33 3.30 -18.62
N MET A 208 -19.18 3.12 -19.28
CA MET A 208 -19.03 3.54 -20.66
C MET A 208 -20.04 2.74 -21.48
N GLU A 209 -21.17 3.36 -21.82
CA GLU A 209 -22.01 2.88 -22.91
C GLU A 209 -21.18 3.06 -24.19
N PHE A 210 -20.63 1.95 -24.67
CA PHE A 210 -20.01 1.89 -25.98
C PHE A 210 -21.14 1.92 -27.03
N ASN A 211 -21.40 3.08 -27.61
CA ASN A 211 -22.16 3.21 -28.85
C ASN A 211 -21.34 2.81 -30.06
#